data_f86690d9f525d97d08ba0c8aa9ae3194
#
_entry.id   f86690d9f525d97d08ba0c8aa9ae3194
#
_cell.length_a   1.000
_cell.length_b   1.000
_cell.length_c   1.000
_cell.angle_alpha   90.00
_cell.angle_beta   90.00
_cell.angle_gamma   90.00
#
_symmetry.space_group_name_H-M   'P 1'
#
loop_
_entity.id
_entity.type
_entity.pdbx_description
1 polymer ?
#
loop_
_entity_poly.entity_id
_entity_poly.type
_entity_poly.pdbx_seq_one_letter_code
_entity_poly.pdbx_strand_id
1 'polypeptide(L)'
;MNENTIKLDAPIQRGETKIDTIELRRPGAGELRGLKLADVLQLDVDAAIKLLPRLSMPALTEEEAKRLDPADLLQCATVVAGFLLKKSELQASPSPAA
;
A
#
# COMPACT_ATOMS: atom_id res chain seq x y z
N MET A 1 14.81 -1.40 9.11
CA MET A 1 13.84 -1.22 8.09
C MET A 1 12.74 -2.23 8.27
N ASN A 2 11.50 -1.84 8.21
CA ASN A 2 10.44 -2.80 8.45
C ASN A 2 9.78 -3.18 7.13
N GLU A 3 8.88 -4.16 7.21
CA GLU A 3 8.27 -4.71 6.01
C GLU A 3 7.38 -3.72 5.30
N ASN A 4 7.04 -2.63 5.95
CA ASN A 4 6.11 -1.65 5.37
C ASN A 4 6.85 -0.53 4.67
N THR A 5 8.17 -0.61 4.60
CA THR A 5 8.97 0.41 3.93
C THR A 5 9.19 -0.03 2.50
N ILE A 6 8.83 0.83 1.56
CA ILE A 6 8.92 0.53 0.15
C ILE A 6 9.99 1.42 -0.45
N LYS A 7 10.98 0.81 -1.06
CA LYS A 7 11.96 1.57 -1.81
C LYS A 7 11.51 1.60 -3.27
N LEU A 8 11.30 2.81 -3.77
CA LEU A 8 10.76 2.97 -5.11
C LEU A 8 11.84 2.73 -6.16
N ASP A 9 11.53 1.93 -7.16
CA ASP A 9 12.44 1.76 -8.28
C ASP A 9 12.49 3.03 -9.12
N ALA A 10 11.36 3.73 -9.21
CA ALA A 10 11.30 5.00 -9.92
C ALA A 10 10.88 6.07 -8.93
N PRO A 11 11.83 6.84 -8.42
CA PRO A 11 11.51 7.85 -7.41
C PRO A 11 10.55 8.91 -7.96
N ILE A 12 9.81 9.52 -7.05
CA ILE A 12 8.88 10.58 -7.39
C ILE A 12 9.57 11.90 -7.16
N GLN A 13 9.53 12.76 -8.16
CA GLN A 13 10.12 14.08 -8.02
C GLN A 13 9.04 15.05 -7.54
N ARG A 14 9.31 15.71 -6.43
CA ARG A 14 8.39 16.70 -5.86
C ARG A 14 9.18 17.99 -5.74
N GLY A 15 9.04 18.88 -6.74
CA GLY A 15 9.86 20.08 -6.75
C GLY A 15 11.33 19.69 -6.78
N GLU A 16 12.08 20.14 -5.82
CA GLU A 16 13.49 19.78 -5.72
C GLU A 16 13.71 18.58 -4.83
N THR A 17 12.66 18.03 -4.28
CA THR A 17 12.75 16.87 -3.39
C THR A 17 12.49 15.61 -4.16
N LYS A 18 13.27 14.58 -3.88
CA LYS A 18 13.12 13.31 -4.53
C LYS A 18 12.65 12.31 -3.48
N ILE A 19 11.50 11.70 -3.74
CA ILE A 19 10.96 10.70 -2.83
C ILE A 19 11.30 9.34 -3.39
N ASP A 20 12.22 8.63 -2.76
CA ASP A 20 12.62 7.31 -3.23
C ASP A 20 12.25 6.21 -2.23
N THR A 21 11.71 6.57 -1.10
CA THR A 21 11.30 5.59 -0.10
C THR A 21 10.04 6.09 0.57
N ILE A 22 9.07 5.23 0.72
CA ILE A 22 7.85 5.57 1.46
C ILE A 22 7.59 4.48 2.46
N GLU A 23 6.93 4.85 3.54
CA GLU A 23 6.51 3.89 4.54
C GLU A 23 4.99 3.88 4.57
N LEU A 24 4.41 2.70 4.66
CA LEU A 24 2.96 2.54 4.68
C LEU A 24 2.52 2.14 6.08
N ARG A 25 1.44 2.74 6.57
CA ARG A 25 0.91 2.37 7.87
C ARG A 25 -0.38 1.59 7.69
N ARG A 26 -0.69 0.80 8.71
CA ARG A 26 -1.92 0.02 8.69
C ARG A 26 -3.12 0.95 8.76
N PRO A 27 -4.11 0.78 7.88
CA PRO A 27 -5.28 1.66 7.91
C PRO A 27 -6.23 1.27 9.04
N GLY A 28 -6.90 2.27 9.58
CA GLY A 28 -8.07 2.01 10.39
C GLY A 28 -9.26 1.78 9.49
N ALA A 29 -10.29 1.13 10.02
CA ALA A 29 -11.46 0.80 9.20
C ALA A 29 -12.08 2.04 8.58
N GLY A 30 -12.09 3.16 9.30
CA GLY A 30 -12.68 4.38 8.76
C GLY A 30 -11.94 4.93 7.56
N GLU A 31 -10.66 4.62 7.43
CA GLU A 31 -9.87 5.11 6.31
C GLU A 31 -10.17 4.34 5.02
N LEU A 32 -10.88 3.22 5.13
CA LEU A 32 -11.24 2.43 3.96
C LEU A 32 -12.60 2.83 3.39
N ARG A 33 -13.23 3.84 3.98
CA ARG A 33 -14.56 4.26 3.50
C ARG A 33 -14.46 4.70 2.05
N GLY A 34 -15.50 4.34 1.32
CA GLY A 34 -15.55 4.63 -0.10
C GLY A 34 -14.86 3.60 -0.96
N LEU A 35 -14.28 2.57 -0.34
CA LEU A 35 -13.60 1.52 -1.07
C LEU A 35 -14.22 0.19 -0.71
N LYS A 36 -14.15 -0.75 -1.63
CA LYS A 36 -14.57 -2.12 -1.36
C LYS A 36 -13.38 -2.93 -0.91
N LEU A 37 -13.55 -3.67 0.17
CA LEU A 37 -12.44 -4.50 0.67
C LEU A 37 -11.99 -5.51 -0.37
N ALA A 38 -12.93 -6.05 -1.14
CA ALA A 38 -12.57 -7.00 -2.18
C ALA A 38 -11.63 -6.34 -3.21
N ASP A 39 -11.88 -5.08 -3.55
CA ASP A 39 -11.03 -4.39 -4.50
C ASP A 39 -9.62 -4.25 -3.96
N VAL A 40 -9.49 -3.90 -2.68
CA VAL A 40 -8.17 -3.74 -2.08
C VAL A 40 -7.44 -5.08 -2.06
N LEU A 41 -8.14 -6.14 -1.70
CA LEU A 41 -7.52 -7.48 -1.64
C LEU A 41 -7.14 -7.99 -3.01
N GLN A 42 -7.84 -7.55 -4.06
CA GLN A 42 -7.53 -7.95 -5.41
C GLN A 42 -6.52 -7.04 -6.08
N LEU A 43 -5.95 -6.11 -5.32
CA LEU A 43 -4.91 -5.21 -5.79
C LEU A 43 -5.42 -4.30 -6.90
N ASP A 44 -6.66 -3.84 -6.75
CA ASP A 44 -7.27 -2.92 -7.71
C ASP A 44 -6.48 -1.62 -7.77
N VAL A 45 -6.19 -1.15 -8.97
CA VAL A 45 -5.35 0.02 -9.16
C VAL A 45 -6.01 1.28 -8.60
N ASP A 46 -7.29 1.48 -8.88
CA ASP A 46 -7.97 2.68 -8.38
C ASP A 46 -8.02 2.68 -6.86
N ALA A 47 -8.26 1.52 -6.26
CA ALA A 47 -8.31 1.43 -4.81
C ALA A 47 -6.95 1.78 -4.21
N ALA A 48 -5.88 1.27 -4.81
CA ALA A 48 -4.54 1.55 -4.32
C ALA A 48 -4.22 3.04 -4.44
N ILE A 49 -4.56 3.65 -5.58
CA ILE A 49 -4.27 5.06 -5.79
C ILE A 49 -5.02 5.91 -4.77
N LYS A 50 -6.23 5.51 -4.41
CA LYS A 50 -6.98 6.26 -3.41
C LYS A 50 -6.46 6.07 -2.00
N LEU A 51 -5.92 4.89 -1.71
CA LEU A 51 -5.45 4.60 -0.36
C LEU A 51 -4.05 5.12 -0.08
N LEU A 52 -3.17 5.10 -1.07
CA LEU A 52 -1.79 5.48 -0.82
C LEU A 52 -1.64 6.87 -0.21
N PRO A 53 -2.39 7.89 -0.65
CA PRO A 53 -2.26 9.20 -0.01
C PRO A 53 -2.63 9.20 1.46
N ARG A 54 -3.50 8.27 1.86
CA ARG A 54 -3.93 8.20 3.25
C ARG A 54 -2.96 7.46 4.14
N LEU A 55 -2.16 6.57 3.57
CA LEU A 55 -1.34 5.64 4.34
C LEU A 55 0.15 5.85 4.20
N SER A 56 0.58 6.64 3.22
CA SER A 56 2.01 6.76 2.96
C SER A 56 2.66 7.86 3.78
N MET A 57 3.94 7.68 4.05
CA MET A 57 4.75 8.67 4.74
C MET A 57 6.08 8.76 4.00
N PRO A 58 6.45 9.87 3.39
CA PRO A 58 5.66 11.10 3.33
C PRO A 58 4.38 10.90 2.54
N ALA A 59 3.36 11.67 2.86
CA ALA A 59 2.06 11.50 2.23
C ALA A 59 2.14 11.83 0.75
N LEU A 60 1.73 10.90 -0.09
CA LEU A 60 1.66 11.14 -1.53
C LEU A 60 0.31 11.78 -1.86
N THR A 61 0.29 12.55 -2.94
CA THR A 61 -0.99 12.97 -3.49
C THR A 61 -1.50 11.90 -4.43
N GLU A 62 -2.78 11.98 -4.80
CA GLU A 62 -3.30 11.05 -5.79
C GLU A 62 -2.57 11.16 -7.11
N GLU A 63 -2.19 12.37 -7.49
CA GLU A 63 -1.44 12.54 -8.73
C GLU A 63 -0.08 11.85 -8.65
N GLU A 64 0.56 11.94 -7.51
CA GLU A 64 1.84 11.26 -7.34
C GLU A 64 1.66 9.76 -7.35
N ALA A 65 0.59 9.25 -6.72
CA ALA A 65 0.33 7.82 -6.74
C ALA A 65 0.08 7.32 -8.15
N LYS A 66 -0.59 8.12 -8.98
CA LYS A 66 -0.83 7.74 -10.36
C LYS A 66 0.45 7.66 -11.18
N ARG A 67 1.49 8.36 -10.75
CA ARG A 67 2.75 8.38 -11.47
C ARG A 67 3.73 7.32 -11.01
N LEU A 68 3.34 6.51 -10.03
CA LEU A 68 4.23 5.44 -9.59
C LEU A 68 4.50 4.47 -10.72
N ASP A 69 5.71 3.96 -10.73
CA ASP A 69 6.03 2.84 -11.62
C ASP A 69 5.11 1.68 -11.28
N PRO A 70 4.61 0.94 -12.26
CA PRO A 70 3.68 -0.16 -11.97
C PRO A 70 4.22 -1.19 -10.99
N ALA A 71 5.51 -1.48 -11.03
CA ALA A 71 6.09 -2.43 -10.09
C ALA A 71 6.05 -1.87 -8.67
N ASP A 72 6.30 -0.58 -8.52
CA ASP A 72 6.23 0.07 -7.21
C ASP A 72 4.80 0.09 -6.72
N LEU A 73 3.85 0.37 -7.61
CA LEU A 73 2.44 0.36 -7.23
C LEU A 73 2.01 -1.02 -6.77
N LEU A 74 2.43 -2.06 -7.48
CA LEU A 74 2.09 -3.43 -7.09
C LEU A 74 2.64 -3.75 -5.70
N GLN A 75 3.86 -3.35 -5.42
CA GLN A 75 4.45 -3.62 -4.13
C GLN A 75 3.68 -2.91 -3.02
N CYS A 76 3.32 -1.65 -3.26
CA CYS A 76 2.54 -0.91 -2.28
C CYS A 76 1.17 -1.54 -2.07
N ALA A 77 0.49 -1.92 -3.15
CA ALA A 77 -0.83 -2.52 -3.04
C ALA A 77 -0.77 -3.85 -2.30
N THR A 78 0.28 -4.61 -2.53
CA THR A 78 0.46 -5.88 -1.84
C THR A 78 0.63 -5.69 -0.35
N VAL A 79 1.41 -4.70 0.06
CA VAL A 79 1.59 -4.41 1.47
C VAL A 79 0.27 -3.99 2.09
N VAL A 80 -0.47 -3.11 1.41
CA VAL A 80 -1.76 -2.65 1.93
C VAL A 80 -2.74 -3.81 2.06
N ALA A 81 -2.80 -4.68 1.05
CA ALA A 81 -3.69 -5.83 1.12
C ALA A 81 -3.33 -6.73 2.30
N GLY A 82 -2.05 -6.86 2.58
CA GLY A 82 -1.60 -7.66 3.71
C GLY A 82 -2.08 -7.12 5.04
N PHE A 83 -2.26 -5.80 5.15
CA PHE A 83 -2.77 -5.22 6.39
C PHE A 83 -4.19 -5.64 6.71
N LEU A 84 -4.94 -6.12 5.72
CA LEU A 84 -6.32 -6.53 5.95
C LEU A 84 -6.42 -7.94 6.49
N LEU A 85 -5.33 -8.69 6.52
CA LEU A 85 -5.35 -10.04 7.04
C LEU A 85 -5.13 -10.01 8.54
N LYS A 86 -5.80 -10.91 9.22
CA LYS A 86 -5.59 -11.02 10.65
C LYS A 86 -4.21 -11.60 10.93
N LYS A 87 -3.64 -11.20 12.03
CA LYS A 87 -2.33 -11.67 12.39
C LYS A 87 -2.27 -13.20 12.43
N SER A 88 -3.34 -13.82 12.92
CA SER A 88 -3.36 -15.28 12.98
C SER A 88 -3.32 -15.89 11.59
N GLU A 89 -3.91 -15.22 10.59
CA GLU A 89 -3.88 -15.72 9.23
C GLU A 89 -2.51 -15.57 8.61
N LEU A 90 -1.82 -14.50 8.96
CA LEU A 90 -0.49 -14.29 8.45
C LEU A 90 0.52 -15.29 9.00
N GLN A 91 0.31 -15.70 10.25
CA GLN A 91 1.21 -16.64 10.88
C GLN A 91 0.82 -18.08 10.70
N ALA A 92 -0.39 -18.32 10.29
CA ALA A 92 -0.89 -19.66 10.13
C ALA A 92 -0.14 -20.31 9.06
N SER A 93 0.35 -21.44 9.34
CA SER A 93 0.89 -22.16 8.34
C SER A 93 -0.21 -22.59 7.55
N PRO A 94 0.07 -22.87 6.49
CA PRO A 94 -0.88 -23.29 5.65
C PRO A 94 -1.41 -24.51 6.13
N SER A 95 -1.51 -24.85 6.99
CA SER A 95 -1.98 -25.85 7.40
C SER A 95 -3.02 -26.07 7.59
N PRO A 96 -3.31 -26.63 7.49
CA PRO A 96 -4.20 -26.92 7.50
C PRO A 96 -4.87 -27.50 8.22
N ALA A 97 -4.90 -27.78 8.55
CA ALA A 97 -5.49 -28.29 9.19
C ALA A 97 -6.11 -28.34 9.50
N ALA A 98 -6.26 -28.14 9.37
CA ALA A 98 -6.83 -28.28 9.64
C ALA A 98 -7.28 -28.27 9.95
#